data_26dd9205b0d7652b9e7ef3f88fab5052
#
_entry.id   26dd9205b0d7652b9e7ef3f88fab5052
#
_cell.length_a   1.000
_cell.length_b   1.000
_cell.length_c   1.000
_cell.angle_alpha   90.00
_cell.angle_beta   90.00
_cell.angle_gamma   90.00
#
_symmetry.space_group_name_H-M   'P 1'
#
loop_
_entity.id
_entity.type
_entity.pdbx_description
1 polymer ?
#
loop_
_entity_poly.entity_id
_entity_poly.type
_entity_poly.pdbx_seq_one_letter_code
_entity_poly.pdbx_strand_id
1 'polypeptide(L)'
;MKLPVTLTGAVTPGNKIGRRFSMPTANIYPNENISGLAYGVYYSTITIDGKDYFSITNLGVRPTVSEGSRVNAETFIYDFQGDLYGKIVSVTLLKFRRNEKRFDSLDELYKTVEDDFRAGAEFHKTDCPVS
;
A
#
# COMPACT_ATOMS: atom_id res chain seq x y z
N MET A 1 -8.43 -16.39 -1.78
CA MET A 1 -7.92 -16.22 -0.41
C MET A 1 -8.87 -15.39 0.41
N LYS A 2 -8.95 -15.73 1.67
CA LYS A 2 -9.85 -15.05 2.59
C LYS A 2 -9.13 -14.00 3.42
N LEU A 3 -9.68 -12.79 3.48
CA LEU A 3 -9.13 -11.76 4.34
C LEU A 3 -9.47 -12.00 5.82
N PRO A 4 -8.64 -11.59 6.77
CA PRO A 4 -7.40 -10.86 6.54
C PRO A 4 -6.25 -11.75 6.07
N VAL A 5 -5.31 -11.16 5.34
CA VAL A 5 -4.10 -11.83 4.85
C VAL A 5 -2.90 -10.98 5.21
N THR A 6 -1.86 -11.60 5.75
CA THR A 6 -0.64 -10.89 6.12
C THR A 6 0.47 -11.18 5.10
N LEU A 7 1.08 -10.11 4.61
CA LEU A 7 2.18 -10.12 3.66
C LEU A 7 3.43 -9.61 4.36
N THR A 8 4.58 -10.25 4.11
CA THR A 8 5.84 -9.82 4.71
C THR A 8 6.89 -9.58 3.63
N GLY A 9 7.81 -8.70 3.93
CA GLY A 9 8.92 -8.42 3.03
C GLY A 9 9.79 -7.27 3.52
N ALA A 10 10.93 -7.11 2.85
CA ALA A 10 11.81 -5.98 3.08
C ALA A 10 11.35 -4.78 2.25
N VAL A 11 11.37 -3.62 2.85
CA VAL A 11 10.96 -2.38 2.17
C VAL A 11 12.01 -2.01 1.12
N THR A 12 11.55 -1.83 -0.12
CA THR A 12 12.37 -1.45 -1.26
C THR A 12 11.89 -0.11 -1.82
N PRO A 13 12.72 0.58 -2.64
CA PRO A 13 12.27 1.79 -3.33
C PRO A 13 11.11 1.50 -4.26
N GLY A 14 10.18 2.45 -4.39
CA GLY A 14 9.01 2.31 -5.25
C GLY A 14 8.56 3.64 -5.83
N ASN A 15 7.31 3.70 -6.25
CA ASN A 15 6.70 4.94 -6.71
C ASN A 15 6.69 5.96 -5.57
N LYS A 16 6.88 7.21 -5.93
CA LYS A 16 6.96 8.28 -4.93
C LYS A 16 5.67 9.11 -4.88
N ILE A 17 4.57 8.52 -5.29
CA ILE A 17 3.28 9.23 -5.34
C ILE A 17 2.83 9.67 -3.94
N GLY A 18 3.17 8.91 -2.92
CA GLY A 18 2.84 9.27 -1.54
C GLY A 18 3.46 10.58 -1.08
N ARG A 19 4.60 10.98 -1.66
CA ARG A 19 5.27 12.24 -1.32
C ARG A 19 4.39 13.44 -1.65
N ARG A 20 3.60 13.36 -2.71
CA ARG A 20 2.69 14.43 -3.08
C ARG A 20 1.64 14.69 -2.01
N PHE A 21 1.28 13.66 -1.25
CA PHE A 21 0.24 13.72 -0.23
C PHE A 21 0.79 13.63 1.18
N SER A 22 2.12 13.71 1.34
CA SER A 22 2.79 13.57 2.64
C SER A 22 2.51 12.22 3.31
N MET A 23 2.35 11.17 2.51
CA MET A 23 2.13 9.81 2.98
C MET A 23 3.41 8.99 2.82
N PRO A 24 4.05 8.54 3.92
CA PRO A 24 5.15 7.60 3.80
C PRO A 24 4.67 6.32 3.12
N THR A 25 5.53 5.76 2.28
CA THR A 25 5.17 4.60 1.46
C THR A 25 6.17 3.47 1.67
N ALA A 26 5.66 2.28 2.00
CA ALA A 26 6.45 1.06 2.07
C ALA A 26 6.11 0.18 0.87
N ASN A 27 7.13 -0.13 0.06
CA ASN A 27 6.99 -1.04 -1.07
C ASN A 27 7.64 -2.35 -0.72
N ILE A 28 6.89 -3.44 -0.80
CA ILE A 28 7.44 -4.78 -0.58
C ILE A 28 7.06 -5.70 -1.75
N TYR A 29 7.93 -6.67 -2.02
CA TYR A 29 7.58 -7.83 -2.83
C TYR A 29 7.27 -8.95 -1.84
N PRO A 30 5.98 -9.30 -1.65
CA PRO A 30 5.60 -10.25 -0.61
C PRO A 30 6.31 -11.58 -0.72
N ASN A 31 6.73 -12.12 0.42
CA ASN A 31 7.31 -13.45 0.50
C ASN A 31 6.26 -14.55 0.31
N GLU A 32 5.02 -14.22 0.61
CA GLU A 32 3.92 -15.16 0.57
C GLU A 32 3.39 -15.38 -0.86
N ASN A 33 2.84 -16.55 -1.11
CA ASN A 33 2.11 -16.81 -2.35
C ASN A 33 0.69 -16.26 -2.18
N ILE A 34 0.38 -15.23 -2.97
CA ILE A 34 -0.90 -14.53 -2.89
C ILE A 34 -1.76 -14.72 -4.14
N SER A 35 -1.50 -15.78 -4.89
CA SER A 35 -2.40 -16.15 -6.00
C SER A 35 -3.81 -16.35 -5.42
N GLY A 36 -4.81 -15.76 -6.05
CA GLY A 36 -6.16 -15.78 -5.54
C GLY A 36 -6.61 -14.51 -4.83
N LEU A 37 -5.69 -13.56 -4.58
CA LEU A 37 -6.06 -12.21 -4.15
C LEU A 37 -6.27 -11.33 -5.37
N ALA A 38 -7.32 -10.52 -5.33
CA ALA A 38 -7.57 -9.54 -6.38
C ALA A 38 -6.52 -8.43 -6.33
N TYR A 39 -6.08 -7.95 -7.49
CA TYR A 39 -5.24 -6.76 -7.55
C TYR A 39 -6.11 -5.52 -7.37
N GLY A 40 -5.62 -4.60 -6.57
CA GLY A 40 -6.34 -3.38 -6.29
C GLY A 40 -5.96 -2.81 -4.94
N VAL A 41 -6.85 -2.00 -4.40
CA VAL A 41 -6.62 -1.26 -3.16
C VAL A 41 -7.34 -1.94 -2.01
N TYR A 42 -6.61 -2.08 -0.89
CA TYR A 42 -7.10 -2.70 0.34
C TYR A 42 -6.93 -1.77 1.52
N TYR A 43 -7.89 -1.76 2.41
CA TYR A 43 -7.70 -1.21 3.76
C TYR A 43 -6.79 -2.19 4.50
N SER A 44 -5.79 -1.66 5.21
CA SER A 44 -4.73 -2.48 5.78
C SER A 44 -4.16 -1.88 7.06
N THR A 45 -3.33 -2.67 7.74
CA THR A 45 -2.43 -2.21 8.79
C THR A 45 -1.03 -2.66 8.44
N ILE A 46 -0.03 -1.96 8.95
CA ILE A 46 1.37 -2.33 8.76
C ILE A 46 2.08 -2.33 10.10
N THR A 47 2.87 -3.37 10.35
CA THR A 47 3.67 -3.50 11.56
C THR A 47 5.12 -3.16 11.23
N ILE A 48 5.66 -2.15 11.90
CA ILE A 48 7.01 -1.63 11.71
C ILE A 48 7.68 -1.59 13.08
N ASP A 49 8.80 -2.30 13.23
CA ASP A 49 9.53 -2.37 14.51
C ASP A 49 8.62 -2.73 15.70
N GLY A 50 7.69 -3.66 15.47
CA GLY A 50 6.78 -4.14 16.51
C GLY A 50 5.58 -3.25 16.81
N LYS A 51 5.42 -2.16 16.07
CA LYS A 51 4.30 -1.24 16.26
C LYS A 51 3.39 -1.23 15.03
N ASP A 52 2.07 -1.24 15.26
CA ASP A 52 1.08 -1.25 14.21
C ASP A 52 0.65 0.16 13.84
N TYR A 53 0.48 0.40 12.54
CA TYR A 53 0.00 1.66 11.98
C TYR A 53 -1.15 1.38 11.04
N PHE A 54 -2.09 2.30 10.96
CA PHE A 54 -3.13 2.26 9.94
C PHE A 54 -2.52 2.55 8.59
N SER A 55 -3.04 1.89 7.56
CA SER A 55 -2.50 2.03 6.20
C SER A 55 -3.55 1.71 5.16
N ILE A 56 -3.17 1.97 3.91
CA ILE A 56 -3.93 1.55 2.74
C ILE A 56 -2.91 0.99 1.74
N THR A 57 -3.24 -0.13 1.11
CA THR A 57 -2.29 -0.87 0.30
C THR A 57 -2.81 -1.07 -1.12
N ASN A 58 -1.99 -0.75 -2.10
CA ASN A 58 -2.24 -1.10 -3.49
C ASN A 58 -1.44 -2.35 -3.84
N LEU A 59 -2.16 -3.41 -4.19
CA LEU A 59 -1.57 -4.69 -4.58
C LEU A 59 -1.62 -4.80 -6.10
N GLY A 60 -0.47 -4.97 -6.74
CA GLY A 60 -0.43 -5.05 -8.19
C GLY A 60 0.84 -5.72 -8.68
N VAL A 61 0.99 -5.76 -10.00
CA VAL A 61 2.16 -6.34 -10.65
C VAL A 61 3.09 -5.23 -11.09
N ARG A 62 4.38 -5.41 -10.84
CA ARG A 62 5.39 -4.44 -11.18
C ARG A 62 6.49 -5.08 -12.00
N PRO A 63 6.96 -4.45 -13.09
CA PRO A 63 8.11 -4.96 -13.83
C PRO A 63 9.37 -4.96 -12.97
N THR A 64 10.19 -6.00 -13.13
CA THR A 64 11.51 -6.06 -12.50
C THR A 64 12.56 -6.28 -13.56
N VAL A 65 13.80 -5.88 -13.26
CA VAL A 65 14.89 -5.95 -14.22
C VAL A 65 15.27 -7.40 -14.53
N SER A 66 15.25 -8.26 -13.52
CA SER A 66 15.80 -9.63 -13.62
C SER A 66 14.75 -10.73 -13.76
N GLU A 67 13.51 -10.49 -13.39
CA GLU A 67 12.50 -11.55 -13.27
C GLU A 67 11.22 -11.28 -14.08
N GLY A 68 11.22 -10.28 -14.95
CA GLY A 68 10.03 -9.92 -15.73
C GLY A 68 9.06 -9.07 -14.91
N SER A 69 8.19 -9.70 -14.14
CA SER A 69 7.26 -8.98 -13.28
C SER A 69 6.99 -9.74 -11.99
N ARG A 70 6.72 -9.00 -10.93
CA ARG A 70 6.42 -9.55 -9.60
C ARG A 70 5.26 -8.82 -9.00
N VAL A 71 4.56 -9.50 -8.10
CA VAL A 71 3.53 -8.85 -7.28
C VAL A 71 4.21 -7.88 -6.32
N ASN A 72 3.66 -6.69 -6.23
CA ASN A 72 4.16 -5.61 -5.38
C ASN A 72 3.03 -5.10 -4.50
N ALA A 73 3.31 -4.90 -3.23
CA ALA A 73 2.39 -4.27 -2.28
C ALA A 73 2.95 -2.89 -1.93
N GLU A 74 2.26 -1.86 -2.37
CA GLU A 74 2.61 -0.47 -2.08
C GLU A 74 1.70 0.03 -0.98
N THR A 75 2.25 0.26 0.20
CA THR A 75 1.49 0.58 1.40
C THR A 75 1.74 2.02 1.83
N PHE A 76 0.67 2.81 1.85
CA PHE A 76 0.68 4.21 2.30
C PHE A 76 0.28 4.23 3.77
N ILE A 77 1.10 4.87 4.60
CA ILE A 77 1.02 4.76 6.05
C ILE A 77 0.50 6.06 6.67
N TYR A 78 -0.51 5.94 7.53
CA TYR A 78 -1.04 7.08 8.28
C TYR A 78 -0.21 7.31 9.53
N ASP A 79 0.09 8.57 9.82
CA ASP A 79 0.69 9.00 11.09
C ASP A 79 1.99 8.26 11.44
N PHE A 80 2.86 8.10 10.44
CA PHE A 80 4.17 7.49 10.61
C PHE A 80 5.27 8.47 10.21
N GLN A 81 6.33 8.52 11.00
CA GLN A 81 7.56 9.24 10.67
C GLN A 81 8.75 8.32 10.95
N GLY A 82 9.71 8.31 10.06
CA GLY A 82 10.91 7.51 10.22
C GLY A 82 11.40 6.93 8.92
N ASP A 83 12.50 6.18 9.01
CA ASP A 83 13.11 5.52 7.88
C ASP A 83 12.52 4.13 7.71
N LEU A 84 12.21 3.78 6.47
CA LEU A 84 11.58 2.50 6.12
C LEU A 84 12.49 1.56 5.36
N TYR A 85 13.47 2.08 4.62
CA TYR A 85 14.23 1.26 3.68
C TYR A 85 15.02 0.17 4.38
N GLY A 86 14.95 -1.04 3.84
CA GLY A 86 15.65 -2.21 4.35
C GLY A 86 14.99 -2.87 5.55
N LYS A 87 13.98 -2.25 6.15
CA LYS A 87 13.26 -2.87 7.26
C LYS A 87 12.36 -4.00 6.77
N ILE A 88 12.23 -5.04 7.58
CA ILE A 88 11.24 -6.10 7.34
C ILE A 88 9.94 -5.65 8.00
N VAL A 89 8.88 -5.63 7.21
CA VAL A 89 7.56 -5.20 7.69
C VAL A 89 6.52 -6.28 7.41
N SER A 90 5.40 -6.20 8.13
CA SER A 90 4.23 -7.05 7.92
C SER A 90 3.04 -6.17 7.58
N VAL A 91 2.40 -6.46 6.45
CA VAL A 91 1.21 -5.73 6.00
C VAL A 91 0.03 -6.68 6.08
N THR A 92 -1.01 -6.30 6.81
CA THR A 92 -2.22 -7.11 6.93
C THR A 92 -3.34 -6.45 6.13
N LEU A 93 -3.78 -7.14 5.08
CA LEU A 93 -4.89 -6.70 4.24
C LEU A 93 -6.19 -7.06 4.95
N LEU A 94 -7.02 -6.06 5.25
CA LEU A 94 -8.23 -6.22 6.05
C LEU A 94 -9.49 -6.33 5.21
N LYS A 95 -9.62 -5.45 4.22
CA LYS A 95 -10.81 -5.39 3.40
C LYS A 95 -10.48 -4.83 2.02
N PHE A 96 -11.05 -5.43 0.99
CA PHE A 96 -10.89 -4.96 -0.39
C PHE A 96 -11.71 -3.70 -0.62
N ARG A 97 -11.11 -2.69 -1.23
CA ARG A 97 -11.79 -1.44 -1.56
C ARG A 97 -12.19 -1.36 -3.03
N ARG A 98 -11.23 -1.54 -3.93
CA ARG A 98 -11.48 -1.40 -5.37
C ARG A 98 -10.42 -2.12 -6.21
N ASN A 99 -10.78 -2.47 -7.43
CA ASN A 99 -9.85 -3.04 -8.41
C ASN A 99 -8.80 -2.01 -8.85
N GLU A 100 -7.71 -2.51 -9.43
CA GLU A 100 -6.75 -1.65 -10.10
C GLU A 100 -7.43 -0.88 -11.22
N LYS A 101 -6.90 0.31 -11.50
CA LYS A 101 -7.48 1.22 -12.49
C LYS A 101 -6.37 1.85 -13.33
N ARG A 102 -6.63 2.01 -14.61
CA ARG A 102 -5.79 2.79 -15.51
C ARG A 102 -6.26 4.23 -15.51
N PHE A 103 -5.33 5.15 -15.71
CA PHE A 103 -5.62 6.58 -15.68
C PHE A 103 -5.17 7.21 -16.98
N ASP A 104 -6.02 8.08 -17.54
CA ASP A 104 -5.72 8.81 -18.78
C ASP A 104 -4.90 10.08 -18.53
N SER A 105 -4.83 10.54 -17.28
CA SER A 105 -4.09 11.73 -16.91
C SER A 105 -3.57 11.64 -15.48
N LEU A 106 -2.56 12.46 -15.16
CA LEU A 106 -2.05 12.57 -13.80
C LEU A 106 -3.11 13.13 -12.85
N ASP A 107 -3.94 14.06 -13.34
CA ASP A 107 -5.00 14.63 -12.51
C ASP A 107 -5.99 13.56 -12.07
N GLU A 108 -6.38 12.67 -12.97
CA GLU A 108 -7.26 11.55 -12.65
C GLU A 108 -6.61 10.61 -11.63
N LEU A 109 -5.33 10.29 -11.83
CA LEU A 109 -4.57 9.44 -10.91
C LEU A 109 -4.55 10.06 -9.51
N TYR A 110 -4.16 11.33 -9.40
CA TYR A 110 -4.04 12.00 -8.11
C TYR A 110 -5.39 12.10 -7.40
N LYS A 111 -6.45 12.41 -8.14
CA LYS A 111 -7.79 12.49 -7.56
C LYS A 111 -8.24 11.15 -7.00
N THR A 112 -8.00 10.07 -7.73
CA THR A 112 -8.38 8.73 -7.29
C THR A 112 -7.57 8.30 -6.06
N VAL A 113 -6.27 8.55 -6.05
CA VAL A 113 -5.41 8.24 -4.90
C VAL A 113 -5.83 9.05 -3.68
N GLU A 114 -6.16 10.33 -3.87
CA GLU A 114 -6.64 11.18 -2.79
C GLU A 114 -7.94 10.63 -2.19
N ASP A 115 -8.87 10.18 -3.04
CA ASP A 115 -10.11 9.54 -2.58
C ASP A 115 -9.81 8.26 -1.79
N ASP A 116 -8.83 7.47 -2.22
CA ASP A 116 -8.40 6.28 -1.47
C ASP A 116 -7.89 6.66 -0.08
N PHE A 117 -7.09 7.71 0.02
CA PHE A 117 -6.54 8.15 1.31
C PHE A 117 -7.63 8.64 2.25
N ARG A 118 -8.61 9.37 1.74
CA ARG A 118 -9.75 9.81 2.55
C ARG A 118 -10.59 8.63 3.00
N ALA A 119 -10.86 7.69 2.12
CA ALA A 119 -11.62 6.49 2.45
C ALA A 119 -10.90 5.64 3.50
N GLY A 120 -9.58 5.51 3.38
CA GLY A 120 -8.77 4.78 4.37
C GLY A 120 -8.80 5.43 5.74
N ALA A 121 -8.69 6.77 5.78
CA ALA A 121 -8.78 7.51 7.04
C ALA A 121 -10.15 7.32 7.70
N GLU A 122 -11.21 7.34 6.91
CA GLU A 122 -12.58 7.10 7.41
C GLU A 122 -12.74 5.68 7.92
N PHE A 123 -12.24 4.70 7.17
CA PHE A 123 -12.30 3.29 7.57
C PHE A 123 -11.62 3.07 8.93
N HIS A 124 -10.44 3.62 9.12
CA HIS A 124 -9.65 3.48 10.34
C HIS A 124 -10.04 4.45 11.45
N LYS A 125 -10.91 5.41 11.16
CA LYS A 125 -11.29 6.48 12.09
C LYS A 125 -10.08 7.27 12.59
N THR A 126 -9.23 7.65 11.65
CA THR A 126 -8.02 8.44 11.90
C THR A 126 -8.05 9.70 11.05
N ASP A 127 -7.15 10.64 11.36
CA ASP A 127 -7.06 11.89 10.61
C ASP A 127 -6.54 11.63 9.19
N CYS A 128 -7.13 12.33 8.22
CA CYS A 128 -6.67 12.27 6.85
C CYS A 128 -5.59 13.32 6.63
N PRO A 129 -4.38 12.94 6.15
CA PRO A 129 -3.33 13.92 5.86
C PRO A 129 -3.60 14.72 4.59
N VAL A 130 -4.61 14.34 3.83
CA VAL A 130 -5.02 15.02 2.60
C VAL A 130 -6.18 15.95 2.93
N SER A 131 -6.01 17.22 2.62
CA SER A 131 -7.05 18.23 2.86
C SER A 131 -8.04 18.32 1.69
#